data_cb2c49776ebb53b9a83efb355a2aa725
#
_entry.id   cb2c49776ebb53b9a83efb355a2aa725
#
_cell.length_a   1.000
_cell.length_b   1.000
_cell.length_c   1.000
_cell.angle_alpha   90.00
_cell.angle_beta   90.00
_cell.angle_gamma   90.00
#
_symmetry.space_group_name_H-M   'P 1'
#
loop_
_entity.id
_entity.type
_entity.pdbx_description
1 polymer ?
#
loop_
_entity_poly.entity_id
_entity_poly.type
_entity_poly.pdbx_seq_one_letter_code
_entity_poly.pdbx_strand_id
1 'polypeptide(L)'
;RRSGAPAEIELVATAPGATDPTQRVAFVEPISARYSRVARIFTGRPIFISGLAGRSADPATQVREIFADLRTVLAAAGSDIRHVPKATYYVADQVADAEFNTLRPTIYDPNRPPAASKISVQGTGRAGTVTVVDFIAVTVDR
;
A
#
# COMPACT_ATOMS: atom_id res chain seq x y z
N ARG A 1 20.94 10.21 5.68
CA ARG A 1 20.02 11.25 6.18
C ARG A 1 19.62 12.10 4.98
N ARG A 2 18.38 12.02 4.50
CA ARG A 2 17.80 13.10 3.69
C ARG A 2 17.52 14.24 4.65
N SER A 3 18.38 15.23 4.65
CA SER A 3 18.13 16.47 5.36
C SER A 3 16.98 17.18 4.66
N GLY A 4 15.87 17.42 5.34
CA GLY A 4 15.15 18.62 5.20
C GLY A 4 13.81 18.65 4.50
N ALA A 5 13.05 17.58 4.30
CA ALA A 5 11.62 17.75 4.06
C ALA A 5 10.86 17.54 5.39
N PRO A 6 10.31 18.60 5.99
CA PRO A 6 9.61 18.49 7.28
C PRO A 6 8.24 17.82 7.17
N ALA A 7 7.76 17.53 5.97
CA ALA A 7 6.46 16.91 5.75
C ALA A 7 6.44 16.08 4.47
N GLU A 8 5.68 15.00 4.46
CA GLU A 8 5.27 14.24 3.29
C GLU A 8 3.76 14.43 3.11
N ILE A 9 3.33 14.71 1.86
CA ILE A 9 1.92 14.97 1.55
C ILE A 9 1.42 13.86 0.62
N GLU A 10 0.35 13.21 1.03
CA GLU A 10 -0.43 12.32 0.20
C GLU A 10 -1.75 12.97 -0.15
N LEU A 11 -2.18 12.81 -1.40
CA LEU A 11 -3.44 13.36 -1.87
C LEU A 11 -4.30 12.25 -2.46
N VAL A 12 -5.57 12.26 -2.06
CA VAL A 12 -6.65 11.55 -2.73
C VAL A 12 -7.60 12.61 -3.26
N ALA A 13 -7.79 12.63 -4.58
CA ALA A 13 -8.60 13.65 -5.23
C ALA A 13 -9.51 13.02 -6.30
N THR A 14 -10.63 13.67 -6.57
CA THR A 14 -11.48 13.36 -7.72
C THR A 14 -11.04 14.21 -8.90
N ALA A 15 -10.96 13.58 -10.09
CA ALA A 15 -10.65 14.28 -11.32
C ALA A 15 -11.80 14.05 -12.33
N PRO A 16 -12.28 15.09 -13.05
CA PRO A 16 -13.24 14.88 -14.10
C PRO A 16 -12.66 14.04 -15.24
N GLY A 17 -13.38 13.10 -15.70
CA GLY A 17 -13.54 12.62 -17.07
C GLY A 17 -12.43 11.86 -17.67
N ALA A 18 -11.72 10.92 -17.34
CA ALA A 18 -11.23 9.90 -18.27
C ALA A 18 -11.80 8.54 -17.86
N THR A 19 -12.73 8.07 -18.60
CA THR A 19 -13.28 6.74 -18.42
C THR A 19 -12.61 5.80 -19.40
N ASP A 20 -11.82 4.88 -18.91
CA ASP A 20 -11.49 3.69 -19.65
C ASP A 20 -12.36 2.55 -19.07
N PRO A 21 -13.42 2.12 -19.78
CA PRO A 21 -14.32 1.08 -19.28
C PRO A 21 -13.63 -0.29 -19.17
N THR A 22 -12.44 -0.44 -19.76
CA THR A 22 -11.67 -1.69 -19.74
C THR A 22 -10.71 -1.77 -18.56
N GLN A 23 -10.42 -0.64 -17.91
CA GLN A 23 -9.49 -0.55 -16.79
C GLN A 23 -10.20 -0.04 -15.53
N ARG A 24 -10.07 -0.76 -14.43
CA ARG A 24 -10.54 -0.28 -13.11
C ARG A 24 -9.55 0.67 -12.47
N VAL A 25 -8.27 0.36 -12.59
CA VAL A 25 -7.17 1.13 -12.03
C VAL A 25 -6.04 1.24 -13.05
N ALA A 26 -5.57 2.44 -13.30
CA ALA A 26 -4.32 2.69 -14.01
C ALA A 26 -3.24 3.14 -13.04
N PHE A 27 -2.03 2.66 -13.26
CA PHE A 27 -0.83 3.06 -12.53
C PHE A 27 0.02 3.93 -13.46
N VAL A 28 0.19 5.19 -13.05
CA VAL A 28 0.83 6.21 -13.88
C VAL A 28 2.22 6.50 -13.35
N GLU A 29 3.18 6.58 -14.25
CA GLU A 29 4.58 6.82 -13.93
C GLU A 29 5.11 5.86 -12.86
N PRO A 30 5.20 4.55 -13.14
CA PRO A 30 5.90 3.63 -12.25
C PRO A 30 7.35 4.09 -12.10
N ILE A 31 7.74 4.40 -10.88
CA ILE A 31 9.12 4.83 -10.55
C ILE A 31 10.01 3.61 -10.41
N SER A 32 9.45 2.51 -9.95
CA SER A 32 10.12 1.22 -9.78
C SER A 32 9.09 0.11 -9.64
N ALA A 33 9.51 -1.15 -9.60
CA ALA A 33 8.63 -2.27 -9.25
C ALA A 33 7.99 -2.18 -7.84
N ARG A 34 8.32 -1.17 -7.07
CA ARG A 34 7.84 -0.98 -5.68
C ARG A 34 6.74 0.04 -5.56
N TYR A 35 6.69 1.06 -6.43
CA TYR A 35 5.67 2.10 -6.35
C TYR A 35 5.52 2.88 -7.65
N SER A 36 4.32 3.38 -7.88
CA SER A 36 3.96 4.40 -8.86
C SER A 36 3.87 5.77 -8.20
N ARG A 37 3.98 6.83 -8.98
CA ARG A 37 3.78 8.19 -8.48
C ARG A 37 2.28 8.50 -8.31
N VAL A 38 1.47 8.03 -9.24
CA VAL A 38 0.03 8.23 -9.25
C VAL A 38 -0.68 6.93 -9.59
N ALA A 39 -1.81 6.68 -8.96
CA ALA A 39 -2.77 5.69 -9.39
C ALA A 39 -4.12 6.36 -9.64
N ARG A 40 -4.84 5.96 -10.68
CA ARG A 40 -6.15 6.50 -11.04
C ARG A 40 -7.18 5.39 -10.97
N ILE A 41 -8.26 5.63 -10.25
CA ILE A 41 -9.43 4.74 -10.18
C ILE A 41 -10.46 5.24 -11.18
N PHE A 42 -10.87 4.39 -12.12
CA PHE A 42 -11.87 4.71 -13.12
C PHE A 42 -13.24 4.15 -12.77
N THR A 43 -13.29 2.92 -12.25
CA THR A 43 -14.53 2.21 -11.91
C THR A 43 -14.36 1.37 -10.65
N GLY A 44 -15.47 0.95 -10.05
CA GLY A 44 -15.50 0.20 -8.81
C GLY A 44 -15.67 1.10 -7.58
N ARG A 45 -15.89 0.49 -6.43
CA ARG A 45 -16.05 1.20 -5.16
C ARG A 45 -14.73 1.20 -4.40
N PRO A 46 -14.25 2.35 -3.91
CA PRO A 46 -13.07 2.39 -3.05
C PRO A 46 -13.30 1.61 -1.75
N ILE A 47 -12.28 0.89 -1.31
CA ILE A 47 -12.21 0.17 -0.05
C ILE A 47 -11.04 0.77 0.73
N PHE A 48 -11.32 1.37 1.88
CA PHE A 48 -10.31 1.92 2.77
C PHE A 48 -9.95 0.87 3.82
N ILE A 49 -8.68 0.52 3.91
CA ILE A 49 -8.14 -0.46 4.85
C ILE A 49 -7.12 0.26 5.71
N SER A 50 -7.38 0.34 7.01
CA SER A 50 -6.56 1.11 7.95
C SER A 50 -5.92 0.22 9.01
N GLY A 51 -4.67 0.54 9.32
CA GLY A 51 -3.98 0.04 10.49
C GLY A 51 -3.68 -1.46 10.49
N LEU A 52 -3.40 -2.09 9.34
CA LEU A 52 -2.91 -3.47 9.32
C LEU A 52 -1.54 -3.54 9.98
N ALA A 53 -1.40 -4.42 10.95
CA ALA A 53 -0.18 -4.62 11.73
C ALA A 53 0.05 -6.11 12.01
N GLY A 54 1.30 -6.53 11.98
CA GLY A 54 1.68 -7.87 12.36
C GLY A 54 1.62 -8.08 13.89
N ARG A 55 1.56 -9.32 14.30
CA ARG A 55 1.44 -9.76 15.70
C ARG A 55 2.71 -10.42 16.23
N SER A 56 3.58 -10.87 15.34
CA SER A 56 4.83 -11.53 15.69
C SER A 56 5.79 -10.58 16.42
N ALA A 57 6.64 -11.12 17.29
CA ALA A 57 7.75 -10.36 17.87
C ALA A 57 8.88 -10.10 16.86
N ASP A 58 8.97 -10.87 15.78
CA ASP A 58 9.95 -10.70 14.72
C ASP A 58 9.50 -9.68 13.68
N PRO A 59 10.26 -8.59 13.46
CA PRO A 59 9.90 -7.52 12.53
C PRO A 59 9.64 -7.97 11.09
N ALA A 60 10.45 -8.88 10.57
CA ALA A 60 10.26 -9.39 9.21
C ALA A 60 8.97 -10.22 9.09
N THR A 61 8.66 -11.01 10.11
CA THR A 61 7.41 -11.78 10.17
C THR A 61 6.19 -10.86 10.26
N GLN A 62 6.26 -9.74 11.00
CA GLN A 62 5.17 -8.75 11.02
C GLN A 62 4.83 -8.27 9.60
N VAL A 63 5.81 -8.00 8.77
CA VAL A 63 5.59 -7.57 7.38
C VAL A 63 4.86 -8.64 6.57
N ARG A 64 5.26 -9.91 6.71
CA ARG A 64 4.60 -11.03 6.02
C ARG A 64 3.16 -11.22 6.46
N GLU A 65 2.90 -11.10 7.76
CA GLU A 65 1.55 -11.16 8.34
C GLU A 65 0.65 -10.05 7.79
N ILE A 66 1.15 -8.82 7.67
CA ILE A 66 0.39 -7.70 7.08
C ILE A 66 -0.07 -8.03 5.66
N PHE A 67 0.78 -8.58 4.81
CA PHE A 67 0.38 -8.93 3.45
C PHE A 67 -0.54 -10.16 3.39
N ALA A 68 -0.42 -11.10 4.32
CA ALA A 68 -1.36 -12.21 4.45
C ALA A 68 -2.75 -11.72 4.87
N ASP A 69 -2.81 -10.87 5.88
CA ASP A 69 -4.06 -10.24 6.35
C ASP A 69 -4.68 -9.36 5.26
N LEU A 70 -3.86 -8.59 4.51
CA LEU A 70 -4.32 -7.79 3.38
C LEU A 70 -5.04 -8.66 2.34
N ARG A 71 -4.46 -9.79 1.94
CA ARG A 71 -5.11 -10.70 0.97
C ARG A 71 -6.46 -11.20 1.46
N THR A 72 -6.55 -11.56 2.74
CA THR A 72 -7.78 -12.01 3.38
C THR A 72 -8.86 -10.93 3.38
N VAL A 73 -8.49 -9.72 3.80
CA VAL A 73 -9.41 -8.56 3.84
C VAL A 73 -9.88 -8.19 2.44
N LEU A 74 -8.97 -8.16 1.45
CA LEU A 74 -9.31 -7.86 0.06
C LEU A 74 -10.31 -8.88 -0.49
N ALA A 75 -10.06 -10.17 -0.30
CA ALA A 75 -10.96 -11.23 -0.76
C ALA A 75 -12.36 -11.09 -0.14
N ALA A 76 -12.44 -10.84 1.17
CA ALA A 76 -13.70 -10.61 1.88
C ALA A 76 -14.44 -9.36 1.40
N ALA A 77 -13.72 -8.35 0.95
CA ALA A 77 -14.27 -7.09 0.44
C ALA A 77 -14.58 -7.10 -1.08
N GLY A 78 -14.41 -8.25 -1.74
CA GLY A 78 -14.62 -8.37 -3.19
C GLY A 78 -13.56 -7.66 -4.03
N SER A 79 -12.30 -7.74 -3.59
CA SER A 79 -11.14 -7.17 -4.27
C SER A 79 -9.96 -8.16 -4.27
N ASP A 80 -8.84 -7.75 -4.85
CA ASP A 80 -7.59 -8.49 -4.85
C ASP A 80 -6.37 -7.55 -4.86
N ILE A 81 -5.18 -8.14 -4.76
CA ILE A 81 -3.92 -7.38 -4.68
C ILE A 81 -3.60 -6.55 -5.94
N ARG A 82 -4.16 -6.91 -7.09
CA ARG A 82 -3.98 -6.18 -8.36
C ARG A 82 -4.80 -4.88 -8.42
N HIS A 83 -5.75 -4.74 -7.50
CA HIS A 83 -6.67 -3.62 -7.40
C HIS A 83 -6.41 -2.76 -6.16
N VAL A 84 -5.14 -2.68 -5.73
CA VAL A 84 -4.67 -1.80 -4.65
C VAL A 84 -3.97 -0.59 -5.27
N PRO A 85 -4.67 0.54 -5.48
CA PRO A 85 -4.07 1.76 -6.04
C PRO A 85 -3.16 2.49 -5.06
N LYS A 86 -3.34 2.35 -3.74
CA LYS A 86 -2.61 3.14 -2.75
C LYS A 86 -2.15 2.29 -1.57
N ALA A 87 -0.93 2.56 -1.10
CA ALA A 87 -0.38 1.99 0.13
C ALA A 87 0.45 3.03 0.88
N THR A 88 0.29 3.11 2.20
CA THR A 88 1.10 3.96 3.09
C THR A 88 1.71 3.11 4.18
N TYR A 89 3.03 3.05 4.21
CA TYR A 89 3.81 2.24 5.14
C TYR A 89 4.42 3.12 6.21
N TYR A 90 4.05 2.90 7.47
CA TYR A 90 4.68 3.51 8.64
C TYR A 90 5.63 2.49 9.27
N VAL A 91 6.93 2.78 9.29
CA VAL A 91 7.95 1.79 9.66
C VAL A 91 8.87 2.37 10.72
N ALA A 92 8.95 1.72 11.87
CA ALA A 92 9.80 2.10 13.00
C ALA A 92 11.07 1.24 13.13
N ASP A 93 11.23 0.21 12.30
CA ASP A 93 12.29 -0.79 12.41
C ASP A 93 13.00 -1.04 11.07
N GLN A 94 14.33 -1.16 11.11
CA GLN A 94 15.14 -1.33 9.89
C GLN A 94 14.98 -2.72 9.26
N VAL A 95 14.76 -3.77 10.07
CA VAL A 95 14.53 -5.13 9.55
C VAL A 95 13.22 -5.19 8.83
N ALA A 96 12.15 -4.59 9.40
CA ALA A 96 10.86 -4.46 8.72
C ALA A 96 10.98 -3.62 7.43
N ASP A 97 11.77 -2.54 7.45
CA ASP A 97 12.01 -1.73 6.24
C ASP A 97 12.66 -2.53 5.12
N ALA A 98 13.68 -3.32 5.45
CA ALA A 98 14.37 -4.19 4.48
C ALA A 98 13.44 -5.28 3.94
N GLU A 99 12.61 -5.89 4.79
CA GLU A 99 11.64 -6.90 4.38
C GLU A 99 10.57 -6.34 3.42
N PHE A 100 10.05 -5.13 3.67
CA PHE A 100 9.17 -4.46 2.70
C PHE A 100 9.84 -4.25 1.34
N ASN A 101 11.12 -3.87 1.32
CA ASN A 101 11.85 -3.67 0.08
C ASN A 101 12.04 -4.98 -0.71
N THR A 102 12.15 -6.10 -0.01
CA THR A 102 12.29 -7.44 -0.58
C THR A 102 10.94 -7.98 -1.09
N LEU A 103 9.89 -7.85 -0.28
CA LEU A 103 8.60 -8.48 -0.57
C LEU A 103 7.75 -7.73 -1.59
N ARG A 104 7.71 -6.40 -1.54
CA ARG A 104 6.81 -5.62 -2.42
C ARG A 104 6.91 -5.98 -3.90
N PRO A 105 8.11 -6.15 -4.49
CA PRO A 105 8.22 -6.54 -5.90
C PRO A 105 7.69 -7.94 -6.22
N THR A 106 7.54 -8.81 -5.22
CA THR A 106 7.00 -10.18 -5.39
C THR A 106 5.50 -10.25 -5.15
N ILE A 107 4.95 -9.28 -4.43
CA ILE A 107 3.53 -9.23 -4.05
C ILE A 107 2.71 -8.44 -5.08
N TYR A 108 3.20 -7.28 -5.47
CA TYR A 108 2.58 -6.47 -6.50
C TYR A 108 3.08 -6.88 -7.89
N ASP A 109 2.23 -6.69 -8.89
CA ASP A 109 2.66 -6.75 -10.28
C ASP A 109 3.69 -5.64 -10.53
N PRO A 110 4.92 -5.95 -10.97
CA PRO A 110 5.96 -4.94 -11.18
C PRO A 110 5.60 -3.82 -12.16
N ASN A 111 4.65 -4.07 -13.05
CA ASN A 111 4.14 -3.08 -14.00
C ASN A 111 2.95 -2.29 -13.45
N ARG A 112 2.43 -2.68 -12.29
CA ARG A 112 1.25 -2.10 -11.65
C ARG A 112 1.46 -1.88 -10.13
N PRO A 113 2.58 -1.30 -9.71
CA PRO A 113 2.81 -1.07 -8.29
C PRO A 113 1.91 0.07 -7.80
N PRO A 114 1.40 0.01 -6.56
CA PRO A 114 0.55 1.06 -6.00
C PRO A 114 1.27 2.41 -5.96
N ALA A 115 0.52 3.49 -5.98
CA ALA A 115 1.04 4.78 -5.52
C ALA A 115 1.32 4.64 -4.02
N ALA A 116 2.59 4.77 -3.62
CA ALA A 116 2.98 4.42 -2.26
C ALA A 116 3.92 5.43 -1.63
N SER A 117 3.69 5.67 -0.34
CA SER A 117 4.63 6.34 0.56
C SER A 117 5.15 5.36 1.60
N LYS A 118 6.42 5.45 1.94
CA LYS A 118 7.01 4.72 3.06
C LYS A 118 7.73 5.70 3.97
N ILE A 119 7.25 5.81 5.20
CA ILE A 119 7.61 6.83 6.17
C ILE A 119 8.30 6.16 7.36
N SER A 120 9.50 6.60 7.68
CA SER A 120 10.16 6.19 8.92
C SER A 120 9.55 6.97 10.08
N VAL A 121 9.06 6.24 11.08
CA VAL A 121 8.45 6.79 12.30
C VAL A 121 9.23 6.34 13.54
N GLN A 122 9.08 7.05 14.65
CA GLN A 122 9.70 6.66 15.92
C GLN A 122 8.97 5.51 16.61
N GLY A 123 7.71 5.30 16.28
CA GLY A 123 6.87 4.23 16.79
C GLY A 123 5.49 4.25 16.12
N THR A 124 4.80 3.13 16.20
CA THR A 124 3.49 2.95 15.56
C THR A 124 2.31 3.33 16.46
N GLY A 125 2.59 3.72 17.71
CA GLY A 125 1.56 3.96 18.73
C GLY A 125 0.90 2.69 19.27
N ARG A 126 1.34 1.51 18.82
CA ARG A 126 0.78 0.21 19.21
C ARG A 126 1.90 -0.66 19.77
N ALA A 127 1.75 -1.10 21.03
CA ALA A 127 2.75 -1.94 21.71
C ALA A 127 3.01 -3.24 20.92
N GLY A 128 4.28 -3.62 20.83
CA GLY A 128 4.72 -4.85 20.16
C GLY A 128 4.70 -4.79 18.62
N THR A 129 4.28 -3.68 18.01
CA THR A 129 4.32 -3.52 16.54
C THR A 129 5.37 -2.51 16.13
N VAL A 130 6.13 -2.85 15.09
CA VAL A 130 7.16 -1.97 14.52
C VAL A 130 6.77 -1.42 13.16
N THR A 131 5.66 -1.86 12.63
CA THR A 131 5.13 -1.36 11.36
C THR A 131 3.60 -1.46 11.28
N VAL A 132 3.01 -0.46 10.64
CA VAL A 132 1.57 -0.38 10.34
C VAL A 132 1.41 0.07 8.90
N VAL A 133 0.41 -0.45 8.21
CA VAL A 133 0.16 -0.10 6.80
C VAL A 133 -1.31 0.20 6.57
N ASP A 134 -1.58 1.28 5.85
CA ASP A 134 -2.88 1.64 5.32
C ASP A 134 -2.94 1.38 3.81
N PHE A 135 -4.11 0.96 3.33
CA PHE A 135 -4.33 0.71 1.91
C PHE A 135 -5.64 1.31 1.40
N ILE A 136 -5.66 1.65 0.13
CA ILE A 136 -6.89 1.84 -0.61
C ILE A 136 -6.93 0.77 -1.69
N ALA A 137 -8.04 0.05 -1.77
CA ALA A 137 -8.33 -0.93 -2.80
C ALA A 137 -9.60 -0.55 -3.57
N VAL A 138 -9.92 -1.29 -4.62
CA VAL A 138 -11.14 -1.10 -5.42
C VAL A 138 -11.83 -2.43 -5.58
N THR A 139 -13.17 -2.45 -5.47
CA THR A 139 -13.95 -3.65 -5.70
C THR A 139 -13.78 -4.18 -7.12
N VAL A 140 -13.75 -5.50 -7.25
CA VAL A 140 -13.80 -6.22 -8.52
C VAL A 140 -15.20 -6.76 -8.64
N ASP A 141 -16.15 -5.93 -9.10
CA ASP A 141 -17.51 -6.42 -9.36
C ASP A 141 -17.45 -7.50 -10.44
N ARG A 142 -18.02 -8.65 -10.12
CA ARG A 142 -18.24 -9.73 -11.07
C ARG A 142 -19.54 -9.50 -11.82
#